data_a197a41baf4a17b2b434ec1a28ea9ca0
#
_entry.id   a197a41baf4a17b2b434ec1a28ea9ca0
#
_cell.length_a   1.000
_cell.length_b   1.000
_cell.length_c   1.000
_cell.angle_alpha   90.00
_cell.angle_beta   90.00
_cell.angle_gamma   90.00
#
_symmetry.space_group_name_H-M   'P 1'
#
loop_
_entity.id
_entity.type
_entity.pdbx_description
1 polymer ?
#
loop_
_entity_poly.entity_id
_entity_poly.type
_entity_poly.pdbx_seq_one_letter_code
_entity_poly.pdbx_strand_id
1 'polypeptide(L)'
;VLELCRVMHVNRSGYYKWKARQGSKNIYEKNRDDLIALLQEAHEKHRSYGYHRLATVIRKETGWIFSDNLAHKCCKYAGIRAMVRHYNWRRTFMGQEHKLFPNRIRGKWNASKPLEIVVSDMTVIRHQGIKYEWTYILDTFNNEIIASHLSNIPGDRRPYFKCLEDLKERIKEQKEPVTLHTDQGSIYSSKGFYEAHKDYNILRSMSRAGKPTDNPIIESINGWIKAELYSEGWHKRFQTAIEMIEAYIHYFNNERPAYSLQYKSPVQFRIEQGFL
;
A
#
# COMPACT_ATOMS: atom_id res chain seq x y z
N VAL A 1 0.14 38.30 -43.61
CA VAL A 1 -0.03 38.10 -42.16
C VAL A 1 -1.25 38.87 -41.63
N LEU A 2 -1.43 40.16 -41.98
CA LEU A 2 -2.53 40.99 -41.49
C LEU A 2 -3.90 40.40 -41.87
N GLU A 3 -4.05 40.05 -43.14
CA GLU A 3 -5.28 39.49 -43.69
C GLU A 3 -5.58 38.08 -43.15
N LEU A 4 -4.56 37.24 -43.05
CA LEU A 4 -4.62 35.91 -42.47
C LEU A 4 -5.07 35.97 -40.97
N CYS A 5 -4.49 36.89 -40.20
CA CYS A 5 -4.92 37.08 -38.79
C CYS A 5 -6.38 37.52 -38.69
N ARG A 6 -6.84 38.32 -39.66
CA ARG A 6 -8.22 38.79 -39.74
C ARG A 6 -9.21 37.67 -40.06
N VAL A 7 -8.89 36.86 -41.05
CA VAL A 7 -9.68 35.69 -41.47
C VAL A 7 -9.73 34.62 -40.41
N MET A 8 -8.61 34.37 -39.71
CA MET A 8 -8.49 33.35 -38.66
C MET A 8 -8.92 33.84 -37.28
N HIS A 9 -9.41 35.08 -37.15
CA HIS A 9 -9.75 35.68 -35.86
C HIS A 9 -8.64 35.61 -34.79
N VAL A 10 -7.37 35.71 -35.22
CA VAL A 10 -6.22 35.68 -34.33
C VAL A 10 -5.66 37.09 -34.13
N ASN A 11 -5.40 37.46 -32.87
CA ASN A 11 -4.81 38.76 -32.59
C ASN A 11 -3.39 38.83 -33.16
N ARG A 12 -3.11 39.86 -33.98
CA ARG A 12 -1.82 40.09 -34.67
C ARG A 12 -0.65 40.12 -33.69
N SER A 13 -0.77 40.82 -32.56
CA SER A 13 0.29 40.87 -31.54
C SER A 13 0.52 39.51 -30.87
N GLY A 14 -0.51 38.71 -30.69
CA GLY A 14 -0.43 37.33 -30.27
C GLY A 14 0.36 36.45 -31.22
N TYR A 15 0.07 36.59 -32.53
CA TYR A 15 0.81 35.87 -33.57
C TYR A 15 2.31 36.21 -33.59
N TYR A 16 2.68 37.49 -33.56
CA TYR A 16 4.10 37.85 -33.53
C TYR A 16 4.80 37.47 -32.26
N LYS A 17 4.15 37.53 -31.08
CA LYS A 17 4.66 37.00 -29.80
C LYS A 17 4.87 35.49 -29.86
N TRP A 18 3.94 34.76 -30.47
CA TRP A 18 4.10 33.33 -30.72
C TRP A 18 5.25 33.04 -31.68
N LYS A 19 5.33 33.76 -32.80
CA LYS A 19 6.40 33.60 -33.80
C LYS A 19 7.78 33.89 -33.20
N ALA A 20 7.91 34.92 -32.39
CA ALA A 20 9.18 35.30 -31.75
C ALA A 20 9.63 34.23 -30.69
N ARG A 21 8.70 33.44 -30.17
CA ARG A 21 9.00 32.36 -29.23
C ARG A 21 9.24 30.99 -29.88
N GLN A 22 9.09 30.89 -31.22
CA GLN A 22 9.38 29.64 -31.89
C GLN A 22 10.88 29.28 -31.73
N GLY A 23 11.12 28.05 -31.22
CA GLY A 23 12.47 27.55 -30.92
C GLY A 23 13.01 27.88 -29.53
N SER A 24 12.32 28.70 -28.72
CA SER A 24 12.70 28.95 -27.34
C SER A 24 11.63 28.43 -26.37
N LYS A 25 11.99 27.56 -25.44
CA LYS A 25 11.10 27.11 -24.36
C LYS A 25 10.95 28.22 -23.30
N ASN A 26 9.71 28.50 -22.88
CA ASN A 26 9.47 29.39 -21.76
C ASN A 26 9.83 28.71 -20.44
N ILE A 27 9.88 29.46 -19.33
CA ILE A 27 10.25 28.95 -18.00
C ILE A 27 9.32 27.81 -17.55
N TYR A 28 8.04 27.87 -17.86
CA TYR A 28 7.08 26.83 -17.49
C TYR A 28 7.29 25.52 -18.29
N GLU A 29 7.70 25.65 -19.54
CA GLU A 29 8.04 24.50 -20.40
C GLU A 29 9.33 23.85 -19.91
N LYS A 30 10.35 24.63 -19.56
CA LYS A 30 11.59 24.12 -18.97
C LYS A 30 11.31 23.39 -17.65
N ASN A 31 10.61 24.03 -16.73
CA ASN A 31 10.25 23.42 -15.44
C ASN A 31 9.44 22.12 -15.63
N ARG A 32 8.58 22.06 -16.64
CA ARG A 32 7.86 20.83 -16.96
C ARG A 32 8.77 19.71 -17.46
N ASP A 33 9.72 20.05 -18.33
CA ASP A 33 10.66 19.07 -18.87
C ASP A 33 11.59 18.54 -17.74
N ASP A 34 12.07 19.44 -16.88
CA ASP A 34 12.88 19.07 -15.72
C ASP A 34 12.10 18.17 -14.74
N LEU A 35 10.82 18.48 -14.48
CA LEU A 35 9.97 17.65 -13.65
C LEU A 35 9.69 16.28 -14.29
N ILE A 36 9.54 16.21 -15.63
CA ILE A 36 9.36 14.95 -16.34
C ILE A 36 10.61 14.08 -16.20
N ALA A 37 11.80 14.63 -16.32
CA ALA A 37 13.04 13.88 -16.15
C ALA A 37 13.16 13.29 -14.73
N LEU A 38 12.87 14.08 -13.69
CA LEU A 38 12.86 13.61 -12.30
C LEU A 38 11.79 12.54 -12.06
N LEU A 39 10.59 12.69 -12.66
CA LEU A 39 9.52 11.71 -12.55
C LEU A 39 9.89 10.38 -13.22
N GLN A 40 10.59 10.42 -14.35
CA GLN A 40 11.08 9.22 -15.04
C GLN A 40 12.13 8.50 -14.19
N GLU A 41 13.12 9.22 -13.66
CA GLU A 41 14.15 8.66 -12.78
C GLU A 41 13.55 8.03 -11.53
N ALA A 42 12.63 8.75 -10.84
CA ALA A 42 11.94 8.23 -9.67
C ALA A 42 11.07 7.01 -10.03
N HIS A 43 10.45 6.98 -11.21
CA HIS A 43 9.65 5.85 -11.66
C HIS A 43 10.49 4.62 -12.02
N GLU A 44 11.70 4.78 -12.51
CA GLU A 44 12.63 3.66 -12.74
C GLU A 44 13.00 2.96 -11.42
N LYS A 45 13.17 3.75 -10.36
CA LYS A 45 13.43 3.23 -9.00
C LYS A 45 12.17 2.59 -8.37
N HIS A 46 10.99 3.17 -8.65
CA HIS A 46 9.72 2.83 -7.99
C HIS A 46 8.57 2.63 -8.99
N ARG A 47 8.64 1.58 -9.79
CA ARG A 47 7.68 1.33 -10.90
C ARG A 47 6.23 1.14 -10.47
N SER A 48 5.98 0.78 -9.22
CA SER A 48 4.62 0.65 -8.66
C SER A 48 4.03 1.98 -8.18
N TYR A 49 4.83 3.07 -8.10
CA TYR A 49 4.36 4.35 -7.58
C TYR A 49 3.56 5.12 -8.62
N GLY A 50 2.39 5.59 -8.22
CA GLY A 50 1.62 6.59 -8.96
C GLY A 50 2.16 8.01 -8.72
N TYR A 51 1.65 8.97 -9.50
CA TYR A 51 2.15 10.35 -9.51
C TYR A 51 2.19 11.02 -8.12
N HIS A 52 1.26 10.72 -7.21
CA HIS A 52 1.28 11.25 -5.85
C HIS A 52 2.54 10.83 -5.07
N ARG A 53 2.87 9.53 -5.09
CA ARG A 53 4.07 9.02 -4.41
C ARG A 53 5.34 9.52 -5.07
N LEU A 54 5.41 9.49 -6.41
CA LEU A 54 6.55 10.02 -7.17
C LEU A 54 6.77 11.51 -6.85
N ALA A 55 5.70 12.31 -6.83
CA ALA A 55 5.78 13.72 -6.47
C ALA A 55 6.29 13.94 -5.04
N THR A 56 5.89 13.08 -4.11
CA THR A 56 6.34 13.14 -2.70
C THR A 56 7.83 12.84 -2.59
N VAL A 57 8.31 11.81 -3.29
CA VAL A 57 9.74 11.47 -3.33
C VAL A 57 10.55 12.65 -3.86
N ILE A 58 10.18 13.20 -5.01
CA ILE A 58 10.89 14.31 -5.66
C ILE A 58 10.92 15.55 -4.74
N ARG A 59 9.79 15.92 -4.12
CA ARG A 59 9.75 17.04 -3.18
C ARG A 59 10.70 16.84 -2.00
N LYS A 60 10.77 15.61 -1.46
CA LYS A 60 11.65 15.25 -0.35
C LYS A 60 13.14 15.31 -0.74
N GLU A 61 13.47 14.80 -1.95
CA GLU A 61 14.85 14.74 -2.42
C GLU A 61 15.39 16.09 -2.92
N THR A 62 14.55 16.88 -3.59
CA THR A 62 14.99 18.12 -4.26
C THR A 62 14.59 19.40 -3.52
N GLY A 63 13.65 19.33 -2.58
CA GLY A 63 13.05 20.52 -1.95
C GLY A 63 12.15 21.33 -2.90
N TRP A 64 11.94 20.88 -4.14
CA TRP A 64 11.15 21.62 -5.13
C TRP A 64 9.66 21.56 -4.84
N ILE A 65 8.99 22.72 -4.73
CA ILE A 65 7.56 22.83 -4.44
C ILE A 65 6.79 22.92 -5.76
N PHE A 66 5.96 21.92 -6.04
CA PHE A 66 5.04 21.86 -7.18
C PHE A 66 3.74 21.16 -6.80
N SER A 67 2.66 21.38 -7.57
CA SER A 67 1.36 20.77 -7.28
C SER A 67 1.25 19.35 -7.80
N ASP A 68 0.39 18.52 -7.16
CA ASP A 68 0.07 17.18 -7.62
C ASP A 68 -0.58 17.17 -9.01
N ASN A 69 -1.35 18.22 -9.34
CA ASN A 69 -1.91 18.39 -10.68
C ASN A 69 -0.83 18.54 -11.75
N LEU A 70 0.26 19.25 -11.45
CA LEU A 70 1.39 19.37 -12.36
C LEU A 70 2.08 18.02 -12.55
N ALA A 71 2.35 17.30 -11.43
CA ALA A 71 2.93 15.96 -11.48
C ALA A 71 2.06 14.99 -12.30
N HIS A 72 0.74 15.00 -12.09
CA HIS A 72 -0.19 14.18 -12.88
C HIS A 72 -0.12 14.47 -14.38
N LYS A 73 -0.15 15.76 -14.75
CA LYS A 73 -0.04 16.17 -16.16
C LYS A 73 1.29 15.75 -16.76
N CYS A 74 2.40 15.90 -16.04
CA CYS A 74 3.73 15.48 -16.46
C CYS A 74 3.83 13.96 -16.63
N CYS A 75 3.33 13.18 -15.67
CA CYS A 75 3.26 11.72 -15.79
C CYS A 75 2.42 11.27 -17.01
N LYS A 76 1.26 11.89 -17.21
CA LYS A 76 0.41 11.60 -18.38
C LYS A 76 1.13 11.92 -19.69
N TYR A 77 1.81 13.05 -19.76
CA TYR A 77 2.55 13.48 -20.94
C TYR A 77 3.74 12.56 -21.26
N ALA A 78 4.46 12.13 -20.24
CA ALA A 78 5.61 11.23 -20.36
C ALA A 78 5.22 9.73 -20.45
N GLY A 79 3.93 9.39 -20.40
CA GLY A 79 3.47 8.00 -20.46
C GLY A 79 3.77 7.19 -19.21
N ILE A 80 4.12 7.85 -18.09
CA ILE A 80 4.43 7.19 -16.81
C ILE A 80 3.14 6.65 -16.19
N ARG A 81 3.10 5.32 -15.98
CA ARG A 81 1.98 4.63 -15.36
C ARG A 81 2.49 3.67 -14.29
N ALA A 82 1.86 3.70 -13.12
CA ALA A 82 2.16 2.73 -12.06
C ALA A 82 1.92 1.31 -12.55
N MET A 83 2.91 0.43 -12.36
CA MET A 83 2.79 -0.99 -12.65
C MET A 83 2.08 -1.69 -11.50
N VAL A 84 0.77 -1.72 -11.55
CA VAL A 84 -0.07 -2.42 -10.57
C VAL A 84 -0.64 -3.70 -11.15
N ARG A 85 -0.71 -4.75 -10.34
CA ARG A 85 -1.28 -6.01 -10.77
C ARG A 85 -2.81 -5.86 -10.85
N HIS A 86 -3.38 -6.16 -12.04
CA HIS A 86 -4.82 -6.32 -12.16
C HIS A 86 -5.25 -7.63 -11.51
N TYR A 87 -6.12 -7.53 -10.52
CA TYR A 87 -6.65 -8.68 -9.81
C TYR A 87 -7.83 -9.27 -10.59
N ASN A 88 -7.67 -10.50 -11.14
CA ASN A 88 -8.78 -11.24 -11.73
C ASN A 88 -9.53 -11.99 -10.62
N TRP A 89 -10.71 -11.54 -10.32
CA TRP A 89 -11.61 -12.13 -9.33
C TRP A 89 -12.08 -13.52 -9.77
N ARG A 90 -11.58 -14.58 -9.14
CA ARG A 90 -12.20 -15.89 -9.21
C ARG A 90 -12.85 -16.18 -7.86
N ARG A 91 -14.17 -16.36 -7.83
CA ARG A 91 -14.90 -16.87 -6.66
C ARG A 91 -14.39 -18.27 -6.33
N THR A 92 -13.76 -18.44 -5.20
CA THR A 92 -13.48 -19.74 -4.61
C THR A 92 -14.63 -20.06 -3.65
N PHE A 93 -15.30 -21.17 -3.85
CA PHE A 93 -16.23 -21.72 -2.86
C PHE A 93 -15.40 -22.15 -1.64
N MET A 94 -15.69 -21.58 -0.50
CA MET A 94 -15.09 -21.97 0.78
C MET A 94 -16.02 -22.93 1.51
N GLY A 95 -15.44 -23.95 2.15
CA GLY A 95 -16.17 -24.92 2.97
C GLY A 95 -16.77 -24.32 4.24
N GLN A 96 -17.56 -25.12 4.98
CA GLN A 96 -18.12 -24.68 6.26
C GLN A 96 -17.02 -24.48 7.30
N GLU A 97 -17.06 -23.34 7.96
CA GLU A 97 -16.11 -22.95 9.00
C GLU A 97 -16.56 -23.44 10.38
N HIS A 98 -15.62 -23.84 11.23
CA HIS A 98 -15.94 -24.46 12.53
C HIS A 98 -16.46 -23.48 13.58
N LYS A 99 -15.98 -22.23 13.56
CA LYS A 99 -16.39 -21.20 14.51
C LYS A 99 -16.39 -19.83 13.84
N LEU A 100 -17.59 -19.31 13.62
CA LEU A 100 -17.79 -18.00 12.99
C LEU A 100 -18.03 -16.93 14.05
N PHE A 101 -17.51 -15.75 13.78
CA PHE A 101 -17.71 -14.56 14.58
C PHE A 101 -18.42 -13.48 13.76
N PRO A 102 -19.26 -12.65 14.39
CA PRO A 102 -19.94 -11.59 13.67
C PRO A 102 -18.94 -10.55 13.17
N ASN A 103 -19.23 -9.93 12.02
CA ASN A 103 -18.49 -8.76 11.56
C ASN A 103 -18.81 -7.58 12.49
N ARG A 104 -17.88 -7.26 13.38
CA ARG A 104 -18.01 -6.15 14.35
C ARG A 104 -17.66 -4.82 13.71
N ILE A 105 -16.81 -4.82 12.68
CA ILE A 105 -16.30 -3.60 12.03
C ILE A 105 -17.39 -2.95 11.17
N ARG A 106 -18.15 -3.74 10.39
CA ARG A 106 -19.28 -3.28 9.56
C ARG A 106 -18.93 -2.07 8.69
N GLY A 107 -17.71 -2.06 8.11
CA GLY A 107 -17.21 -0.96 7.28
C GLY A 107 -16.63 0.24 8.04
N LYS A 108 -16.62 0.23 9.39
CA LYS A 108 -16.01 1.28 10.22
C LYS A 108 -14.55 0.95 10.51
N TRP A 109 -13.66 1.36 9.63
CA TRP A 109 -12.23 1.06 9.69
C TRP A 109 -11.39 2.13 10.39
N ASN A 110 -12.00 3.22 10.84
CA ASN A 110 -11.29 4.32 11.46
C ASN A 110 -10.97 3.98 12.92
N ALA A 111 -9.78 3.41 13.14
CA ALA A 111 -9.23 3.26 14.48
C ALA A 111 -8.77 4.64 14.99
N SER A 112 -9.00 4.91 16.27
CA SER A 112 -8.61 6.18 16.90
C SER A 112 -7.21 6.14 17.53
N LYS A 113 -6.69 4.93 17.74
CA LYS A 113 -5.38 4.67 18.34
C LYS A 113 -4.79 3.36 17.83
N PRO A 114 -3.47 3.16 18.00
CA PRO A 114 -2.83 1.88 17.71
C PRO A 114 -3.47 0.71 18.45
N LEU A 115 -3.49 -0.45 17.81
CA LEU A 115 -3.98 -1.72 18.36
C LEU A 115 -5.47 -1.71 18.77
N GLU A 116 -6.28 -0.79 18.21
CA GLU A 116 -7.73 -0.81 18.41
C GLU A 116 -8.39 -1.83 17.47
N ILE A 117 -8.01 -1.79 16.19
CA ILE A 117 -8.47 -2.72 15.17
C ILE A 117 -7.24 -3.22 14.41
N VAL A 118 -7.01 -4.51 14.44
CA VAL A 118 -5.97 -5.15 13.64
C VAL A 118 -6.59 -6.15 12.67
N VAL A 119 -6.00 -6.28 11.49
CA VAL A 119 -6.43 -7.23 10.48
C VAL A 119 -5.33 -8.25 10.22
N SER A 120 -5.72 -9.50 10.03
CA SER A 120 -4.79 -10.56 9.65
C SER A 120 -5.28 -11.27 8.40
N ASP A 121 -4.33 -11.57 7.52
CA ASP A 121 -4.58 -12.31 6.28
C ASP A 121 -3.35 -13.12 5.89
N MET A 122 -3.55 -14.11 5.02
CA MET A 122 -2.49 -14.87 4.40
C MET A 122 -2.42 -14.53 2.92
N THR A 123 -1.23 -14.22 2.46
CA THR A 123 -1.00 -13.99 1.04
C THR A 123 0.14 -14.86 0.51
N VAL A 124 0.04 -15.25 -0.75
CA VAL A 124 1.07 -16.05 -1.40
C VAL A 124 2.08 -15.13 -2.08
N ILE A 125 3.35 -15.33 -1.78
CA ILE A 125 4.48 -14.73 -2.49
C ILE A 125 5.34 -15.79 -3.14
N ARG A 126 6.19 -15.39 -4.08
CA ARG A 126 7.16 -16.27 -4.75
C ARG A 126 8.54 -15.66 -4.64
N HIS A 127 9.51 -16.50 -4.29
CA HIS A 127 10.92 -16.14 -4.29
C HIS A 127 11.73 -17.30 -4.89
N GLN A 128 12.56 -17.01 -5.88
CA GLN A 128 13.37 -18.02 -6.60
C GLN A 128 12.56 -19.26 -7.06
N GLY A 129 11.36 -19.04 -7.58
CA GLY A 129 10.47 -20.12 -8.05
C GLY A 129 9.68 -20.83 -6.94
N ILE A 130 10.07 -20.68 -5.66
CA ILE A 130 9.40 -21.30 -4.53
C ILE A 130 8.21 -20.44 -4.09
N LYS A 131 7.10 -21.10 -3.79
CA LYS A 131 5.91 -20.50 -3.21
C LYS A 131 6.05 -20.42 -1.69
N TYR A 132 5.69 -19.27 -1.10
CA TYR A 132 5.59 -19.07 0.33
C TYR A 132 4.20 -18.55 0.68
N GLU A 133 3.61 -19.07 1.73
CA GLU A 133 2.45 -18.53 2.41
C GLU A 133 2.93 -17.56 3.47
N TRP A 134 2.61 -16.28 3.30
CA TRP A 134 2.98 -15.21 4.20
C TRP A 134 1.76 -14.73 4.97
N THR A 135 1.75 -14.99 6.26
CA THR A 135 0.73 -14.50 7.19
C THR A 135 1.29 -13.28 7.93
N TYR A 136 0.49 -12.24 8.02
CA TYR A 136 0.87 -11.05 8.78
C TYR A 136 -0.34 -10.40 9.44
N ILE A 137 -0.07 -9.55 10.44
CA ILE A 137 -1.05 -8.72 11.11
C ILE A 137 -0.72 -7.26 10.84
N LEU A 138 -1.73 -6.51 10.46
CA LEU A 138 -1.65 -5.09 10.16
C LEU A 138 -2.50 -4.31 11.18
N ASP A 139 -1.94 -3.25 11.74
CA ASP A 139 -2.69 -2.27 12.53
C ASP A 139 -3.40 -1.29 11.58
N THR A 140 -4.71 -1.16 11.69
CA THR A 140 -5.48 -0.29 10.79
C THR A 140 -5.39 1.19 11.14
N PHE A 141 -4.87 1.54 12.31
CA PHE A 141 -4.67 2.94 12.71
C PHE A 141 -3.64 3.64 11.80
N ASN A 142 -2.52 2.99 11.57
CA ASN A 142 -1.41 3.55 10.80
C ASN A 142 -0.93 2.65 9.65
N ASN A 143 -1.60 1.53 9.38
CA ASN A 143 -1.21 0.51 8.41
C ASN A 143 0.17 -0.13 8.69
N GLU A 144 0.62 -0.18 9.94
CA GLU A 144 1.86 -0.82 10.34
C GLU A 144 1.72 -2.34 10.33
N ILE A 145 2.67 -3.05 9.72
CA ILE A 145 2.76 -4.51 9.83
C ILE A 145 3.40 -4.81 11.18
N ILE A 146 2.62 -5.38 12.10
CA ILE A 146 3.02 -5.59 13.50
C ILE A 146 3.45 -7.02 13.80
N ALA A 147 3.09 -7.99 12.96
CA ALA A 147 3.51 -9.38 13.07
C ALA A 147 3.63 -9.98 11.66
N SER A 148 4.58 -10.89 11.45
CA SER A 148 4.86 -11.43 10.12
C SER A 148 5.58 -12.76 10.18
N HIS A 149 5.02 -13.79 9.56
CA HIS A 149 5.63 -15.12 9.48
C HIS A 149 5.37 -15.77 8.12
N LEU A 150 6.37 -16.50 7.65
CA LEU A 150 6.40 -17.21 6.37
C LEU A 150 6.45 -18.73 6.54
N SER A 151 5.83 -19.44 5.60
CA SER A 151 6.08 -20.87 5.41
C SER A 151 6.10 -21.23 3.92
N ASN A 152 6.96 -22.15 3.54
CA ASN A 152 6.97 -22.76 2.20
C ASN A 152 6.13 -24.04 2.14
N ILE A 153 5.49 -24.43 3.24
CA ILE A 153 4.61 -25.60 3.32
C ILE A 153 3.16 -25.14 3.09
N PRO A 154 2.48 -25.62 2.04
CA PRO A 154 1.09 -25.26 1.79
C PRO A 154 0.16 -25.64 2.94
N GLY A 155 -0.68 -24.69 3.38
CA GLY A 155 -1.63 -24.89 4.48
C GLY A 155 -1.00 -24.98 5.86
N ASP A 156 0.23 -24.52 6.03
CA ASP A 156 0.91 -24.48 7.32
C ASP A 156 0.19 -23.55 8.29
N ARG A 157 -0.16 -24.08 9.45
CA ARG A 157 -0.85 -23.31 10.51
C ARG A 157 0.11 -22.48 11.37
N ARG A 158 1.38 -22.85 11.42
CA ARG A 158 2.39 -22.22 12.32
C ARG A 158 2.51 -20.71 12.12
N PRO A 159 2.56 -20.14 10.90
CA PRO A 159 2.61 -18.69 10.71
C PRO A 159 1.46 -17.94 11.37
N TYR A 160 0.24 -18.49 11.30
CA TYR A 160 -0.95 -17.88 11.90
C TYR A 160 -0.86 -17.81 13.42
N PHE A 161 -0.42 -18.93 14.04
CA PHE A 161 -0.27 -18.98 15.50
C PHE A 161 0.89 -18.11 15.98
N LYS A 162 2.01 -18.06 15.25
CA LYS A 162 3.12 -17.17 15.57
C LYS A 162 2.73 -15.69 15.48
N CYS A 163 2.01 -15.28 14.43
CA CYS A 163 1.46 -13.93 14.36
C CYS A 163 0.51 -13.63 15.55
N LEU A 164 -0.26 -14.62 15.97
CA LEU A 164 -1.13 -14.47 17.15
C LEU A 164 -0.32 -14.31 18.44
N GLU A 165 0.78 -15.07 18.62
CA GLU A 165 1.68 -14.92 19.76
C GLU A 165 2.33 -13.52 19.78
N ASP A 166 2.82 -13.04 18.64
CA ASP A 166 3.37 -11.69 18.54
C ASP A 166 2.33 -10.62 18.91
N LEU A 167 1.08 -10.79 18.47
CA LEU A 167 0.00 -9.89 18.85
C LEU A 167 -0.26 -9.94 20.37
N LYS A 168 -0.33 -11.14 20.96
CA LYS A 168 -0.55 -11.32 22.39
C LYS A 168 0.52 -10.64 23.23
N GLU A 169 1.77 -10.74 22.83
CA GLU A 169 2.88 -10.07 23.53
C GLU A 169 2.75 -8.54 23.44
N ARG A 170 2.38 -8.00 22.28
CA ARG A 170 2.19 -6.56 22.08
C ARG A 170 1.04 -5.97 22.92
N ILE A 171 -0.03 -6.74 23.13
CA ILE A 171 -1.20 -6.28 23.88
C ILE A 171 -1.18 -6.65 25.37
N LYS A 172 -0.11 -7.24 25.86
CA LYS A 172 0.02 -7.79 27.21
C LYS A 172 -0.34 -6.78 28.31
N GLU A 173 0.06 -5.54 28.13
CA GLU A 173 -0.20 -4.46 29.09
C GLU A 173 -1.45 -3.62 28.72
N GLN A 174 -2.08 -3.93 27.59
CA GLN A 174 -3.22 -3.16 27.11
C GLN A 174 -4.49 -3.53 27.87
N LYS A 175 -5.13 -2.53 28.47
CA LYS A 175 -6.38 -2.71 29.23
C LYS A 175 -7.60 -2.87 28.34
N GLU A 176 -7.60 -2.22 27.18
CA GLU A 176 -8.72 -2.23 26.26
C GLU A 176 -8.61 -3.38 25.26
N PRO A 177 -9.74 -3.95 24.85
CA PRO A 177 -9.71 -5.07 23.91
C PRO A 177 -9.28 -4.65 22.51
N VAL A 178 -8.47 -5.50 21.88
CA VAL A 178 -8.09 -5.39 20.46
C VAL A 178 -9.10 -6.15 19.60
N THR A 179 -9.60 -5.53 18.55
CA THR A 179 -10.45 -6.21 17.57
C THR A 179 -9.58 -6.86 16.51
N LEU A 180 -9.46 -8.19 16.53
CA LEU A 180 -8.78 -8.96 15.47
C LEU A 180 -9.80 -9.34 14.40
N HIS A 181 -9.69 -8.70 13.24
CA HIS A 181 -10.50 -9.00 12.06
C HIS A 181 -9.77 -9.91 11.09
N THR A 182 -10.45 -10.94 10.62
CA THR A 182 -9.91 -11.94 9.68
C THR A 182 -10.98 -12.32 8.66
N ASP A 183 -10.58 -13.01 7.61
CA ASP A 183 -11.52 -13.75 6.78
C ASP A 183 -12.10 -14.96 7.55
N GLN A 184 -12.97 -15.74 6.86
CA GLN A 184 -13.51 -16.99 7.37
C GLN A 184 -12.66 -18.20 6.97
N GLY A 185 -11.36 -18.04 6.79
CA GLY A 185 -10.44 -19.13 6.45
C GLY A 185 -10.42 -20.24 7.49
N SER A 186 -10.19 -21.46 7.05
CA SER A 186 -10.29 -22.69 7.88
C SER A 186 -9.39 -22.63 9.13
N ILE A 187 -8.28 -21.91 9.07
CA ILE A 187 -7.35 -21.78 10.20
C ILE A 187 -7.91 -20.77 11.21
N TYR A 188 -8.35 -19.59 10.76
CA TYR A 188 -8.91 -18.56 11.64
C TYR A 188 -10.23 -19.00 12.30
N SER A 189 -11.03 -19.83 11.65
CA SER A 189 -12.28 -20.38 12.18
C SER A 189 -12.08 -21.67 13.01
N SER A 190 -10.87 -22.20 13.03
CA SER A 190 -10.60 -23.45 13.77
C SER A 190 -10.73 -23.27 15.28
N LYS A 191 -11.20 -24.33 15.94
CA LYS A 191 -11.28 -24.38 17.42
C LYS A 191 -9.92 -24.10 18.06
N GLY A 192 -8.83 -24.66 17.51
CA GLY A 192 -7.48 -24.44 18.04
C GLY A 192 -7.05 -22.98 18.02
N PHE A 193 -7.37 -22.23 16.95
CA PHE A 193 -7.07 -20.80 16.87
C PHE A 193 -7.88 -20.00 17.90
N TYR A 194 -9.15 -20.37 18.13
CA TYR A 194 -9.96 -19.75 19.18
C TYR A 194 -9.41 -20.03 20.58
N GLU A 195 -9.11 -21.28 20.92
CA GLU A 195 -8.56 -21.65 22.21
C GLU A 195 -7.23 -20.95 22.51
N ALA A 196 -6.42 -20.68 21.48
CA ALA A 196 -5.13 -20.01 21.62
C ALA A 196 -5.22 -18.53 22.05
N HIS A 197 -6.39 -17.89 21.96
CA HIS A 197 -6.55 -16.47 22.31
C HIS A 197 -7.78 -16.14 23.15
N LYS A 198 -8.62 -17.13 23.50
CA LYS A 198 -9.90 -16.90 24.24
C LYS A 198 -9.72 -16.19 25.58
N ASP A 199 -8.57 -16.40 26.22
CA ASP A 199 -8.24 -15.85 27.55
C ASP A 199 -7.48 -14.51 27.46
N TYR A 200 -7.29 -13.99 26.26
CA TYR A 200 -6.66 -12.70 25.98
C TYR A 200 -7.69 -11.64 25.65
N ASN A 201 -7.31 -10.39 25.80
CA ASN A 201 -8.18 -9.25 25.53
C ASN A 201 -8.34 -8.99 24.02
N ILE A 202 -8.77 -10.04 23.29
CA ILE A 202 -8.95 -10.06 21.84
C ILE A 202 -10.41 -10.31 21.49
N LEU A 203 -11.04 -9.33 20.83
CA LEU A 203 -12.37 -9.47 20.25
C LEU A 203 -12.27 -9.95 18.81
N ARG A 204 -12.91 -11.07 18.51
CA ARG A 204 -12.92 -11.62 17.15
C ARG A 204 -13.98 -10.95 16.28
N SER A 205 -13.57 -10.62 15.07
CA SER A 205 -14.41 -10.14 14.00
C SER A 205 -14.06 -10.87 12.70
N MET A 206 -15.05 -11.26 11.92
CA MET A 206 -14.83 -11.93 10.63
C MET A 206 -15.60 -11.25 9.51
N SER A 207 -14.98 -11.16 8.33
CA SER A 207 -15.69 -10.78 7.11
C SER A 207 -16.73 -11.85 6.75
N ARG A 208 -17.82 -11.41 6.11
CA ARG A 208 -18.85 -12.32 5.62
C ARG A 208 -18.33 -13.13 4.43
N ALA A 209 -18.74 -14.39 4.33
CA ALA A 209 -18.36 -15.24 3.22
C ALA A 209 -18.74 -14.61 1.87
N GLY A 210 -17.78 -14.53 0.95
CA GLY A 210 -17.99 -13.98 -0.40
C GLY A 210 -18.22 -12.46 -0.46
N LYS A 211 -17.93 -11.71 0.61
CA LYS A 211 -17.99 -10.26 0.67
C LYS A 211 -16.59 -9.65 0.81
N PRO A 212 -15.87 -9.42 -0.31
CA PRO A 212 -14.53 -8.82 -0.27
C PRO A 212 -14.54 -7.40 0.31
N THR A 213 -15.64 -6.69 0.15
CA THR A 213 -15.82 -5.35 0.73
C THR A 213 -15.74 -5.33 2.27
N ASP A 214 -15.76 -6.49 2.91
CA ASP A 214 -15.66 -6.58 4.36
C ASP A 214 -14.20 -6.58 4.86
N ASN A 215 -13.19 -6.67 3.97
CA ASN A 215 -11.77 -6.55 4.33
C ASN A 215 -10.95 -5.77 3.28
N PRO A 216 -11.37 -4.56 2.90
CA PRO A 216 -10.77 -3.82 1.79
C PRO A 216 -9.35 -3.34 2.08
N ILE A 217 -9.01 -3.08 3.35
CA ILE A 217 -7.69 -2.54 3.75
C ILE A 217 -6.60 -3.54 3.42
N ILE A 218 -6.71 -4.77 3.96
CA ILE A 218 -5.65 -5.77 3.78
C ILE A 218 -5.59 -6.28 2.32
N GLU A 219 -6.74 -6.35 1.63
CA GLU A 219 -6.77 -6.69 0.20
C GLU A 219 -6.03 -5.66 -0.66
N SER A 220 -6.26 -4.37 -0.40
CA SER A 220 -5.55 -3.28 -1.06
C SER A 220 -4.06 -3.32 -0.77
N ILE A 221 -3.68 -3.52 0.49
CA ILE A 221 -2.28 -3.60 0.91
C ILE A 221 -1.59 -4.82 0.31
N ASN A 222 -2.23 -5.99 0.28
CA ASN A 222 -1.73 -7.18 -0.41
C ASN A 222 -1.43 -6.93 -1.88
N GLY A 223 -2.29 -6.17 -2.55
CA GLY A 223 -2.07 -5.76 -3.94
C GLY A 223 -0.82 -4.88 -4.11
N TRP A 224 -0.67 -3.88 -3.24
CA TRP A 224 0.48 -2.97 -3.25
C TRP A 224 1.79 -3.70 -2.90
N ILE A 225 1.80 -4.50 -1.85
CA ILE A 225 2.97 -5.28 -1.43
C ILE A 225 3.48 -6.14 -2.60
N LYS A 226 2.59 -6.90 -3.24
CA LYS A 226 2.98 -7.74 -4.39
C LYS A 226 3.48 -6.93 -5.57
N ALA A 227 2.85 -5.81 -5.88
CA ALA A 227 3.31 -4.92 -6.94
C ALA A 227 4.72 -4.41 -6.65
N GLU A 228 5.00 -3.95 -5.44
CA GLU A 228 6.30 -3.44 -5.04
C GLU A 228 7.36 -4.54 -5.00
N LEU A 229 7.07 -5.70 -4.37
CA LEU A 229 8.02 -6.82 -4.30
C LEU A 229 8.51 -7.29 -5.67
N TYR A 230 7.62 -7.30 -6.68
CA TYR A 230 7.97 -7.81 -8.00
C TYR A 230 8.39 -6.72 -8.99
N SER A 231 7.70 -5.58 -9.01
CA SER A 231 7.98 -4.52 -9.97
C SER A 231 9.23 -3.72 -9.64
N GLU A 232 9.58 -3.62 -8.35
CA GLU A 232 10.79 -2.93 -7.88
C GLU A 232 11.97 -3.87 -7.66
N GLY A 233 11.79 -5.13 -7.99
CA GLY A 233 12.88 -6.13 -8.00
C GLY A 233 13.37 -6.57 -6.63
N TRP A 234 12.58 -6.40 -5.55
CA TRP A 234 12.92 -6.90 -4.21
C TRP A 234 13.26 -8.38 -4.22
N HIS A 235 12.47 -9.19 -4.94
CA HIS A 235 12.67 -10.64 -5.08
C HIS A 235 14.02 -11.04 -5.72
N LYS A 236 14.76 -10.10 -6.27
CA LYS A 236 16.08 -10.31 -6.90
C LYS A 236 17.24 -9.87 -6.02
N ARG A 237 16.97 -9.10 -4.95
CA ARG A 237 18.01 -8.47 -4.12
C ARG A 237 18.46 -9.34 -2.96
N PHE A 238 17.66 -10.34 -2.57
CA PHE A 238 17.88 -11.15 -1.38
C PHE A 238 18.04 -12.62 -1.73
N GLN A 239 18.82 -13.34 -0.93
CA GLN A 239 19.04 -14.76 -1.15
C GLN A 239 17.87 -15.60 -0.62
N THR A 240 17.24 -15.18 0.46
CA THR A 240 16.11 -15.90 1.06
C THR A 240 14.83 -15.06 1.06
N ALA A 241 13.69 -15.76 1.08
CA ALA A 241 12.38 -15.09 1.20
C ALA A 241 12.21 -14.42 2.57
N ILE A 242 12.86 -14.94 3.61
CA ILE A 242 12.80 -14.38 4.96
C ILE A 242 13.48 -13.02 4.97
N GLU A 243 14.75 -12.95 4.55
CA GLU A 243 15.50 -11.68 4.46
C GLU A 243 14.76 -10.65 3.61
N MET A 244 14.20 -11.08 2.48
CA MET A 244 13.42 -10.20 1.59
C MET A 244 12.23 -9.59 2.33
N ILE A 245 11.46 -10.40 3.06
CA ILE A 245 10.26 -9.92 3.74
C ILE A 245 10.60 -9.08 4.95
N GLU A 246 11.62 -9.43 5.73
CA GLU A 246 12.09 -8.61 6.86
C GLU A 246 12.55 -7.23 6.41
N ALA A 247 13.38 -7.17 5.37
CA ALA A 247 13.82 -5.91 4.80
C ALA A 247 12.66 -5.11 4.19
N TYR A 248 11.71 -5.79 3.54
CA TYR A 248 10.53 -5.14 2.98
C TYR A 248 9.61 -4.57 4.07
N ILE A 249 9.39 -5.29 5.18
CA ILE A 249 8.61 -4.80 6.33
C ILE A 249 9.27 -3.57 6.95
N HIS A 250 10.61 -3.60 7.09
CA HIS A 250 11.34 -2.43 7.59
C HIS A 250 11.08 -1.21 6.69
N TYR A 251 11.25 -1.36 5.37
CA TYR A 251 10.94 -0.32 4.40
C TYR A 251 9.48 0.12 4.47
N PHE A 252 8.55 -0.84 4.48
CA PHE A 252 7.11 -0.57 4.52
C PHE A 252 6.71 0.26 5.73
N ASN A 253 7.20 -0.11 6.92
CA ASN A 253 6.84 0.52 8.19
C ASN A 253 7.54 1.88 8.40
N ASN A 254 8.81 2.03 7.97
CA ASN A 254 9.62 3.18 8.35
C ASN A 254 9.87 4.18 7.23
N GLU A 255 9.80 3.77 5.97
CA GLU A 255 10.25 4.60 4.85
C GLU A 255 9.16 4.84 3.80
N ARG A 256 8.29 3.86 3.57
CA ARG A 256 7.30 3.86 2.50
C ARG A 256 6.23 4.95 2.68
N PRO A 257 6.11 5.95 1.77
CA PRO A 257 5.08 6.97 1.88
C PRO A 257 3.70 6.38 1.54
N ALA A 258 2.73 6.55 2.43
CA ALA A 258 1.36 6.10 2.23
C ALA A 258 0.41 7.29 2.05
N TYR A 259 -0.39 7.29 0.97
CA TYR A 259 -1.35 8.37 0.68
C TYR A 259 -2.35 8.59 1.83
N SER A 260 -2.89 7.49 2.37
CA SER A 260 -3.84 7.53 3.50
C SER A 260 -3.25 8.11 4.78
N LEU A 261 -1.92 8.15 4.91
CA LEU A 261 -1.17 8.68 6.04
C LEU A 261 -0.51 10.03 5.71
N GLN A 262 -1.07 10.80 4.79
CA GLN A 262 -0.51 12.08 4.34
C GLN A 262 0.92 11.96 3.82
N TYR A 263 1.20 10.86 3.10
CA TYR A 263 2.53 10.51 2.58
C TYR A 263 3.61 10.25 3.63
N LYS A 264 3.23 9.99 4.86
CA LYS A 264 4.14 9.53 5.91
C LYS A 264 4.25 8.01 5.89
N SER A 265 5.34 7.50 6.46
CA SER A 265 5.42 6.07 6.74
C SER A 265 4.51 5.69 7.93
N PRO A 266 4.10 4.43 8.06
CA PRO A 266 3.32 3.95 9.19
C PRO A 266 3.85 4.39 10.55
N VAL A 267 5.13 4.16 10.81
CA VAL A 267 5.76 4.51 12.09
C VAL A 267 5.85 6.03 12.27
N GLN A 268 6.23 6.77 11.23
CA GLN A 268 6.27 8.23 11.30
C GLN A 268 4.89 8.81 11.64
N PHE A 269 3.83 8.32 10.98
CA PHE A 269 2.47 8.75 11.27
C PHE A 269 2.10 8.48 12.73
N ARG A 270 2.37 7.26 13.26
CA ARG A 270 2.08 6.89 14.64
C ARG A 270 2.76 7.81 15.65
N ILE A 271 4.05 8.08 15.45
CA ILE A 271 4.84 8.98 16.33
C ILE A 271 4.29 10.40 16.32
N GLU A 272 3.95 10.95 15.15
CA GLU A 272 3.40 12.30 15.03
C GLU A 272 1.98 12.44 15.61
N GLN A 273 1.24 11.34 15.71
CA GLN A 273 -0.03 11.30 16.45
C GLN A 273 0.16 11.16 17.97
N GLY A 274 1.38 11.13 18.48
CA GLY A 274 1.70 11.07 19.91
C GLY A 274 1.77 9.66 20.50
N PHE A 275 1.82 8.63 19.67
CA PHE A 275 1.97 7.24 20.11
C PHE A 275 3.41 6.75 19.86
N LEU A 276 4.09 6.33 20.93
CA LEU A 276 5.47 5.81 20.89
C LEU A 276 5.51 4.30 20.62
#